data_394d0fac66f37571ecfbadfcc9ef3051
#
_entry.id   394d0fac66f37571ecfbadfcc9ef3051
#
_cell.length_a   1.000
_cell.length_b   1.000
_cell.length_c   1.000
_cell.angle_alpha   90.00
_cell.angle_beta   90.00
_cell.angle_gamma   90.00
#
_symmetry.space_group_name_H-M   'P 1'
#
loop_
_entity.id
_entity.type
_entity.pdbx_description
1 polymer ?
#
loop_
_entity_poly.entity_id
_entity_poly.type
_entity_poly.pdbx_seq_one_letter_code
_entity_poly.pdbx_strand_id
1 'polypeptide(L)'
;MSFGYQVLGFGSGGGGVVYEVTYLVVAGGAGGGAGGGGGAGGFRTSEDSSPMEIEAGDYTITVGSGSGPVPGNDSSPRAGNSVFNTITSTGGGGSGYGNPEEDGGSGGVQNGLGNTPPVTPSQGNNGGPQIQSGGGGASQAGQDNSPAGGAGGNGRDSSVSGSSVEYAGGGGGGGYIPNTAPGPARDGGGAGGSRTG
;
A
#
# COMPACT_ATOMS: atom_id res chain seq x y z
N MET A 1 -57.85 -2.05 16.09
CA MET A 1 -57.04 -1.76 14.90
C MET A 1 -56.01 -2.86 14.78
N SER A 2 -56.15 -3.67 13.75
CA SER A 2 -55.20 -4.76 13.49
C SER A 2 -54.14 -4.26 12.54
N PHE A 3 -52.88 -4.23 12.96
CA PHE A 3 -51.75 -3.91 12.08
C PHE A 3 -51.36 -5.21 11.36
N GLY A 4 -51.81 -5.36 10.12
CA GLY A 4 -51.35 -6.44 9.27
C GLY A 4 -49.96 -6.13 8.75
N TYR A 5 -48.96 -6.92 9.11
CA TYR A 5 -47.67 -6.93 8.41
C TYR A 5 -47.88 -7.65 7.07
N GLN A 6 -47.69 -6.94 5.99
CA GLN A 6 -47.64 -7.54 4.66
C GLN A 6 -46.24 -8.12 4.52
N VAL A 7 -46.09 -9.40 4.71
CA VAL A 7 -44.89 -10.12 4.27
C VAL A 7 -44.97 -10.17 2.77
N LEU A 8 -44.20 -9.37 2.09
CA LEU A 8 -43.97 -9.53 0.67
C LEU A 8 -43.36 -10.90 0.47
N GLY A 9 -44.16 -11.80 -0.14
CA GLY A 9 -43.74 -13.17 -0.41
C GLY A 9 -42.50 -13.12 -1.28
N PHE A 10 -41.41 -13.71 -0.76
CA PHE A 10 -40.24 -14.00 -1.56
C PHE A 10 -40.70 -15.04 -2.59
N GLY A 11 -40.90 -14.56 -3.84
CA GLY A 11 -41.07 -15.46 -4.97
C GLY A 11 -39.86 -16.39 -5.01
N SER A 12 -40.06 -17.66 -5.23
CA SER A 12 -39.05 -18.70 -5.44
C SER A 12 -38.33 -18.55 -6.79
N GLY A 13 -37.86 -17.37 -7.06
CA GLY A 13 -36.83 -17.08 -8.07
C GLY A 13 -35.52 -16.90 -7.34
N GLY A 14 -34.56 -17.80 -7.52
CA GLY A 14 -33.29 -17.86 -6.80
C GLY A 14 -32.32 -16.73 -7.12
N GLY A 15 -32.72 -15.48 -6.90
CA GLY A 15 -31.82 -14.34 -6.82
C GLY A 15 -31.50 -14.08 -5.36
N GLY A 16 -30.28 -14.34 -4.91
CA GLY A 16 -29.81 -13.93 -3.60
C GLY A 16 -29.94 -12.43 -3.42
N VAL A 17 -30.09 -11.98 -2.16
CA VAL A 17 -30.06 -10.55 -1.86
C VAL A 17 -28.64 -10.04 -2.10
N VAL A 18 -28.49 -9.10 -3.01
CA VAL A 18 -27.22 -8.47 -3.35
C VAL A 18 -27.06 -7.21 -2.51
N TYR A 19 -25.89 -7.03 -1.94
CA TYR A 19 -25.52 -5.85 -1.18
C TYR A 19 -24.40 -5.09 -1.88
N GLU A 20 -24.49 -3.78 -1.92
CA GLU A 20 -23.39 -2.91 -2.35
C GLU A 20 -22.49 -2.60 -1.15
N VAL A 21 -21.20 -2.90 -1.28
CA VAL A 21 -20.20 -2.68 -0.24
C VAL A 21 -19.14 -1.70 -0.73
N THR A 22 -18.99 -0.58 -0.01
CA THR A 22 -17.83 0.28 -0.17
C THR A 22 -16.64 -0.33 0.54
N TYR A 23 -15.45 -0.25 -0.06
CA TYR A 23 -14.26 -0.88 0.49
C TYR A 23 -13.02 -0.02 0.38
N LEU A 24 -12.10 -0.23 1.30
CA LEU A 24 -10.71 0.15 1.26
C LEU A 24 -9.85 -1.05 1.62
N VAL A 25 -8.98 -1.48 0.71
CA VAL A 25 -8.04 -2.59 0.89
C VAL A 25 -6.62 -2.06 0.72
N VAL A 26 -5.90 -1.93 1.84
CA VAL A 26 -4.50 -1.49 1.88
C VAL A 26 -3.64 -2.68 2.28
N ALA A 27 -2.61 -2.97 1.53
CA ALA A 27 -1.67 -4.05 1.81
C ALA A 27 -0.58 -3.65 2.80
N GLY A 28 0.22 -4.61 3.27
CA GLY A 28 1.35 -4.34 4.13
C GLY A 28 2.41 -3.47 3.43
N GLY A 29 3.00 -2.51 4.16
CA GLY A 29 4.14 -1.72 3.69
C GLY A 29 5.46 -2.46 3.94
N ALA A 30 6.43 -2.30 3.06
CA ALA A 30 7.73 -2.91 3.20
C ALA A 30 8.70 -2.04 4.02
N GLY A 31 9.61 -2.70 4.72
CA GLY A 31 10.68 -2.07 5.45
C GLY A 31 11.78 -1.53 4.54
N GLY A 32 12.56 -0.57 5.05
CA GLY A 32 13.79 -0.11 4.43
C GLY A 32 14.94 -1.11 4.57
N GLY A 33 15.83 -1.13 3.60
CA GLY A 33 17.07 -1.90 3.61
C GLY A 33 18.15 -1.23 2.78
N ALA A 34 19.42 -1.50 3.05
CA ALA A 34 20.59 -0.88 2.37
C ALA A 34 20.54 0.65 2.25
N GLY A 35 19.87 1.32 3.18
CA GLY A 35 19.71 2.79 3.17
C GLY A 35 18.55 3.29 2.32
N GLY A 36 17.77 2.41 1.68
CA GLY A 36 16.62 2.80 0.86
C GLY A 36 15.28 2.72 1.60
N GLY A 37 14.31 3.47 1.12
CA GLY A 37 12.93 3.40 1.62
C GLY A 37 12.17 2.22 1.00
N GLY A 38 11.40 1.48 1.83
CA GLY A 38 10.47 0.47 1.32
C GLY A 38 9.22 1.11 0.72
N GLY A 39 8.62 0.43 -0.25
CA GLY A 39 7.36 0.81 -0.86
C GLY A 39 6.18 0.62 0.10
N ALA A 40 5.21 1.50 0.02
CA ALA A 40 3.91 1.29 0.66
C ALA A 40 3.23 0.06 0.07
N GLY A 41 2.31 -0.53 0.78
CA GLY A 41 1.41 -1.51 0.20
C GLY A 41 0.51 -0.89 -0.88
N GLY A 42 -0.06 -1.74 -1.71
CA GLY A 42 -1.05 -1.32 -2.68
C GLY A 42 -2.27 -0.73 -1.98
N PHE A 43 -2.90 0.24 -2.61
CA PHE A 43 -4.10 0.92 -2.16
C PHE A 43 -5.21 0.71 -3.19
N ARG A 44 -6.30 0.06 -2.80
CA ARG A 44 -7.46 -0.17 -3.64
C ARG A 44 -8.73 0.22 -2.91
N THR A 45 -9.56 1.03 -3.57
CA THR A 45 -10.80 1.54 -2.97
C THR A 45 -11.93 1.57 -3.99
N SER A 46 -13.15 1.45 -3.49
CA SER A 46 -14.36 1.68 -4.28
C SER A 46 -14.60 3.16 -4.61
N GLU A 47 -13.87 4.09 -3.98
CA GLU A 47 -13.94 5.53 -4.31
C GLU A 47 -13.39 5.83 -5.72
N ASP A 48 -12.56 4.92 -6.27
CA ASP A 48 -12.02 5.01 -7.64
C ASP A 48 -12.82 4.20 -8.66
N SER A 49 -13.79 3.45 -8.20
CA SER A 49 -14.56 2.51 -9.00
C SER A 49 -16.01 2.46 -8.47
N SER A 50 -16.74 1.43 -8.82
CA SER A 50 -18.04 1.18 -8.22
C SER A 50 -17.90 0.40 -6.92
N PRO A 51 -18.86 0.52 -5.99
CA PRO A 51 -19.01 -0.42 -4.89
C PRO A 51 -19.01 -1.86 -5.40
N MET A 52 -18.59 -2.78 -4.54
CA MET A 52 -18.63 -4.20 -4.86
C MET A 52 -20.00 -4.78 -4.53
N GLU A 53 -20.61 -5.47 -5.47
CA GLU A 53 -21.80 -6.26 -5.20
C GLU A 53 -21.39 -7.61 -4.57
N ILE A 54 -22.00 -7.93 -3.44
CA ILE A 54 -21.82 -9.21 -2.75
C ILE A 54 -23.17 -9.80 -2.38
N GLU A 55 -23.25 -11.11 -2.34
CA GLU A 55 -24.42 -11.83 -1.79
C GLU A 55 -24.21 -12.13 -0.30
N ALA A 56 -25.27 -12.53 0.40
CA ALA A 56 -25.12 -13.00 1.77
C ALA A 56 -24.27 -14.28 1.81
N GLY A 57 -23.21 -14.30 2.60
CA GLY A 57 -22.29 -15.43 2.68
C GLY A 57 -21.04 -15.11 3.50
N ASP A 58 -20.14 -16.07 3.58
CA ASP A 58 -18.86 -15.93 4.27
C ASP A 58 -17.77 -15.46 3.28
N TYR A 59 -17.05 -14.42 3.65
CA TYR A 59 -15.96 -13.88 2.87
C TYR A 59 -14.66 -13.91 3.65
N THR A 60 -13.64 -14.53 3.07
CA THR A 60 -12.31 -14.51 3.67
C THR A 60 -11.68 -13.15 3.49
N ILE A 61 -11.25 -12.56 4.60
CA ILE A 61 -10.47 -11.31 4.64
C ILE A 61 -9.05 -11.66 5.08
N THR A 62 -8.07 -11.25 4.29
CA THR A 62 -6.66 -11.35 4.66
C THR A 62 -6.09 -9.95 4.85
N VAL A 63 -5.42 -9.72 5.96
CA VAL A 63 -4.66 -8.50 6.21
C VAL A 63 -3.16 -8.82 6.04
N GLY A 64 -2.54 -8.19 5.05
CA GLY A 64 -1.12 -8.38 4.77
C GLY A 64 -0.24 -7.84 5.88
N SER A 65 0.75 -8.63 6.29
CA SER A 65 1.77 -8.16 7.23
C SER A 65 2.69 -7.16 6.58
N GLY A 66 3.13 -6.12 7.32
CA GLY A 66 4.30 -5.36 6.92
C GLY A 66 5.57 -6.22 6.99
N SER A 67 6.60 -5.87 6.25
CA SER A 67 7.95 -6.38 6.47
C SER A 67 8.77 -5.37 7.28
N GLY A 68 9.57 -5.87 8.20
CA GLY A 68 10.44 -5.02 9.02
C GLY A 68 11.64 -4.47 8.24
N PRO A 69 12.26 -3.39 8.72
CA PRO A 69 13.53 -2.93 8.19
C PRO A 69 14.62 -3.97 8.47
N VAL A 70 15.58 -4.06 7.55
CA VAL A 70 16.75 -4.93 7.73
C VAL A 70 18.01 -4.09 7.92
N PRO A 71 18.92 -4.50 8.83
CA PRO A 71 20.13 -3.74 9.11
C PRO A 71 21.19 -3.89 8.02
N GLY A 72 22.10 -2.94 7.98
CA GLY A 72 23.27 -3.01 7.09
C GLY A 72 22.92 -2.82 5.62
N ASN A 73 23.49 -3.67 4.78
CA ASN A 73 23.30 -3.66 3.32
C ASN A 73 22.34 -4.75 2.87
N ASP A 74 21.63 -5.39 3.80
CA ASP A 74 20.70 -6.44 3.46
C ASP A 74 19.44 -5.89 2.79
N SER A 75 18.82 -6.72 1.97
CA SER A 75 17.58 -6.41 1.30
C SER A 75 16.38 -6.75 2.18
N SER A 76 15.41 -5.83 2.29
CA SER A 76 14.15 -6.14 2.95
C SER A 76 13.22 -6.92 2.01
N PRO A 77 12.46 -7.88 2.53
CA PRO A 77 11.52 -8.62 1.71
C PRO A 77 10.30 -7.75 1.33
N ARG A 78 9.59 -8.18 0.30
CA ARG A 78 8.27 -7.67 -0.01
C ARG A 78 7.32 -7.91 1.18
N ALA A 79 6.39 -7.00 1.38
CA ALA A 79 5.34 -7.15 2.39
C ALA A 79 4.19 -8.07 1.92
N GLY A 80 3.29 -8.39 2.84
CA GLY A 80 2.15 -9.27 2.58
C GLY A 80 1.01 -8.58 1.83
N ASN A 81 0.29 -9.35 1.02
CA ASN A 81 -0.91 -8.90 0.33
C ASN A 81 -2.11 -8.82 1.29
N SER A 82 -2.98 -7.83 1.08
CA SER A 82 -4.32 -7.80 1.67
C SER A 82 -5.37 -8.22 0.64
N VAL A 83 -6.33 -9.01 1.08
CA VAL A 83 -7.38 -9.55 0.20
C VAL A 83 -8.76 -9.35 0.83
N PHE A 84 -9.69 -8.87 0.04
CA PHE A 84 -11.11 -8.90 0.32
C PHE A 84 -11.85 -9.43 -0.91
N ASN A 85 -12.46 -10.58 -0.80
CA ASN A 85 -13.12 -11.28 -1.90
C ASN A 85 -12.20 -11.38 -3.13
N THR A 86 -12.57 -10.78 -4.25
CA THR A 86 -11.79 -10.76 -5.50
C THR A 86 -10.76 -9.62 -5.56
N ILE A 87 -10.79 -8.70 -4.60
CA ILE A 87 -9.86 -7.56 -4.55
C ILE A 87 -8.59 -7.97 -3.81
N THR A 88 -7.47 -7.96 -4.52
CA THR A 88 -6.14 -8.13 -3.92
C THR A 88 -5.36 -6.83 -4.04
N SER A 89 -4.93 -6.29 -2.91
CA SER A 89 -3.89 -5.25 -2.84
C SER A 89 -2.54 -5.93 -2.61
N THR A 90 -1.56 -5.62 -3.43
CA THR A 90 -0.23 -6.26 -3.36
C THR A 90 0.63 -5.58 -2.30
N GLY A 91 1.38 -6.36 -1.54
CA GLY A 91 2.36 -5.84 -0.57
C GLY A 91 3.35 -4.88 -1.20
N GLY A 92 3.88 -3.96 -0.41
CA GLY A 92 4.93 -3.02 -0.84
C GLY A 92 6.22 -3.75 -1.21
N GLY A 93 6.90 -3.24 -2.23
CA GLY A 93 8.21 -3.72 -2.65
C GLY A 93 9.28 -3.40 -1.61
N GLY A 94 10.14 -4.38 -1.31
CA GLY A 94 11.26 -4.21 -0.40
C GLY A 94 12.34 -3.29 -0.97
N SER A 95 13.30 -2.91 -0.15
CA SER A 95 14.46 -2.15 -0.61
C SER A 95 15.75 -2.92 -0.33
N GLY A 96 16.77 -2.70 -1.16
CA GLY A 96 18.06 -3.34 -0.97
C GLY A 96 18.84 -3.43 -2.27
N TYR A 97 20.09 -3.82 -2.18
CA TYR A 97 20.99 -3.85 -3.33
C TYR A 97 20.65 -5.05 -4.24
N GLY A 98 20.15 -4.79 -5.45
CA GLY A 98 19.81 -5.85 -6.42
C GLY A 98 18.70 -6.78 -5.93
N ASN A 99 17.80 -6.26 -5.16
CA ASN A 99 16.69 -7.02 -4.58
C ASN A 99 15.65 -7.38 -5.65
N PRO A 100 15.38 -8.65 -5.91
CA PRO A 100 14.34 -9.03 -6.88
C PRO A 100 12.92 -8.75 -6.35
N GLU A 101 12.78 -8.36 -5.10
CA GLU A 101 11.49 -8.10 -4.45
C GLU A 101 11.17 -6.60 -4.34
N GLU A 102 11.82 -5.75 -5.14
CA GLU A 102 11.59 -4.29 -5.15
C GLU A 102 10.22 -3.91 -5.70
N ASP A 103 9.67 -4.74 -6.59
CA ASP A 103 8.34 -4.52 -7.16
C ASP A 103 7.23 -4.84 -6.18
N GLY A 104 6.11 -4.10 -6.24
CA GLY A 104 4.99 -4.33 -5.35
C GLY A 104 3.75 -3.52 -5.70
N GLY A 105 2.82 -3.43 -4.78
CA GLY A 105 1.69 -2.51 -4.89
C GLY A 105 2.16 -1.08 -5.05
N SER A 106 3.11 -0.64 -4.20
CA SER A 106 4.04 0.44 -4.46
C SER A 106 5.46 -0.13 -4.42
N GLY A 107 6.34 0.35 -5.29
CA GLY A 107 7.69 -0.19 -5.44
C GLY A 107 8.66 0.28 -4.36
N GLY A 108 9.65 -0.54 -4.03
CA GLY A 108 10.83 -0.15 -3.27
C GLY A 108 11.79 0.69 -4.12
N VAL A 109 12.93 1.07 -3.54
CA VAL A 109 13.95 1.88 -4.25
C VAL A 109 14.59 1.14 -5.43
N GLN A 110 15.50 1.83 -6.15
CA GLN A 110 16.16 1.30 -7.35
C GLN A 110 15.23 1.00 -8.53
N ASN A 111 14.21 1.84 -8.70
CA ASN A 111 13.17 1.71 -9.72
C ASN A 111 12.22 0.51 -9.51
N GLY A 112 12.10 0.01 -8.29
CA GLY A 112 11.07 -0.99 -8.00
C GLY A 112 9.72 -0.54 -8.53
N LEU A 113 9.08 -1.39 -9.32
CA LEU A 113 7.84 -1.05 -10.00
C LEU A 113 6.66 -1.07 -9.02
N GLY A 114 5.90 0.00 -9.01
CA GLY A 114 4.57 0.03 -8.40
C GLY A 114 3.53 -0.60 -9.32
N ASN A 115 2.33 -0.79 -8.80
CA ASN A 115 1.23 -1.43 -9.53
C ASN A 115 1.60 -2.78 -10.14
N THR A 116 2.32 -3.60 -9.38
CA THR A 116 2.77 -4.93 -9.80
C THR A 116 2.14 -6.02 -8.91
N PRO A 117 1.35 -6.95 -9.48
CA PRO A 117 0.90 -6.99 -10.88
C PRO A 117 -0.01 -5.79 -11.23
N PRO A 118 -0.07 -5.42 -12.52
CA PRO A 118 -0.83 -4.24 -12.92
C PRO A 118 -2.34 -4.43 -12.72
N VAL A 119 -2.97 -3.42 -12.14
CA VAL A 119 -4.42 -3.33 -11.94
C VAL A 119 -4.92 -1.96 -12.36
N THR A 120 -6.21 -1.85 -12.62
CA THR A 120 -6.88 -0.59 -12.94
C THR A 120 -8.04 -0.39 -11.97
N PRO A 121 -8.15 0.78 -11.29
CA PRO A 121 -7.12 1.83 -11.19
C PRO A 121 -5.80 1.34 -10.58
N SER A 122 -4.70 2.10 -10.80
CA SER A 122 -3.39 1.76 -10.23
C SER A 122 -3.43 1.68 -8.71
N GLN A 123 -2.79 0.66 -8.14
CA GLN A 123 -2.73 0.46 -6.70
C GLN A 123 -1.54 1.17 -6.02
N GLY A 124 -0.63 1.80 -6.79
CA GLY A 124 0.52 2.53 -6.25
C GLY A 124 1.53 2.91 -7.32
N ASN A 125 2.65 3.48 -6.90
CA ASN A 125 3.66 4.07 -7.77
C ASN A 125 5.05 3.47 -7.53
N ASN A 126 5.98 3.75 -8.44
CA ASN A 126 7.35 3.28 -8.38
C ASN A 126 8.13 3.88 -7.19
N GLY A 127 9.12 3.16 -6.72
CA GLY A 127 10.14 3.73 -5.86
C GLY A 127 11.07 4.67 -6.61
N GLY A 128 11.89 5.42 -5.87
CA GLY A 128 12.90 6.30 -6.44
C GLY A 128 14.07 5.51 -7.06
N PRO A 129 14.84 6.17 -7.96
CA PRO A 129 15.76 5.45 -8.84
C PRO A 129 17.07 4.97 -8.20
N GLN A 130 17.42 5.47 -7.03
CA GLN A 130 18.69 5.17 -6.37
C GLN A 130 18.50 4.49 -5.01
N ILE A 131 19.59 3.95 -4.44
CA ILE A 131 19.54 3.20 -3.18
C ILE A 131 19.01 4.03 -2.02
N GLN A 132 19.39 5.31 -1.92
CA GLN A 132 18.93 6.20 -0.84
C GLN A 132 17.70 7.01 -1.20
N SER A 133 17.02 6.63 -2.27
CA SER A 133 15.73 7.21 -2.64
C SER A 133 14.62 6.79 -1.67
N GLY A 134 13.49 7.47 -1.77
CA GLY A 134 12.28 7.05 -1.07
C GLY A 134 11.56 5.91 -1.80
N GLY A 135 10.83 5.10 -1.06
CA GLY A 135 9.89 4.12 -1.61
C GLY A 135 8.65 4.79 -2.21
N GLY A 136 7.98 4.10 -3.13
CA GLY A 136 6.74 4.57 -3.74
C GLY A 136 5.58 4.64 -2.75
N GLY A 137 4.67 5.56 -2.96
CA GLY A 137 3.41 5.70 -2.24
C GLY A 137 2.19 5.48 -3.15
N ALA A 138 1.01 5.57 -2.58
CA ALA A 138 -0.23 5.32 -3.31
C ALA A 138 -0.52 6.40 -4.37
N SER A 139 -0.19 7.66 -4.13
CA SER A 139 -0.45 8.77 -5.06
C SER A 139 0.78 9.29 -5.77
N GLN A 140 1.99 9.04 -5.26
CA GLN A 140 3.24 9.57 -5.79
C GLN A 140 4.37 8.54 -5.75
N ALA A 141 5.25 8.61 -6.75
CA ALA A 141 6.51 7.86 -6.74
C ALA A 141 7.45 8.35 -5.64
N GLY A 142 8.33 7.47 -5.16
CA GLY A 142 9.42 7.83 -4.27
C GLY A 142 10.36 8.83 -4.92
N GLN A 143 10.89 9.77 -4.12
CA GLN A 143 11.79 10.80 -4.61
C GLN A 143 13.25 10.36 -4.61
N ASP A 144 14.00 10.91 -5.53
CA ASP A 144 15.43 10.68 -5.63
C ASP A 144 16.20 11.29 -4.44
N ASN A 145 17.36 10.74 -4.16
CA ASN A 145 18.29 11.22 -3.14
C ASN A 145 19.16 12.37 -3.65
N SER A 146 18.76 13.60 -3.50
CA SER A 146 19.63 14.74 -3.90
C SER A 146 19.24 16.01 -3.15
N PRO A 147 20.10 16.58 -2.31
CA PRO A 147 21.39 16.10 -1.76
C PRO A 147 21.26 15.24 -0.49
N ALA A 148 20.06 14.95 -0.04
CA ALA A 148 19.74 14.17 1.17
C ALA A 148 19.06 12.85 0.79
N GLY A 149 18.76 12.01 1.76
CA GLY A 149 17.91 10.84 1.50
C GLY A 149 16.59 11.24 0.84
N GLY A 150 16.14 10.48 -0.16
CA GLY A 150 14.92 10.78 -0.89
C GLY A 150 13.68 10.66 -0.02
N ALA A 151 12.71 11.56 -0.18
CA ALA A 151 11.44 11.44 0.52
C ALA A 151 10.61 10.26 -0.03
N GLY A 152 9.83 9.61 0.84
CA GLY A 152 8.82 8.65 0.42
C GLY A 152 7.77 9.30 -0.48
N GLY A 153 7.15 8.52 -1.34
CA GLY A 153 6.00 8.94 -2.14
C GLY A 153 4.79 9.19 -1.26
N ASN A 154 3.96 10.16 -1.60
CA ASN A 154 2.76 10.48 -0.84
C ASN A 154 1.76 9.32 -0.83
N GLY A 155 1.06 9.19 0.27
CA GLY A 155 -0.11 8.35 0.44
C GLY A 155 -1.31 8.90 -0.34
N ARG A 156 -2.45 8.36 -0.03
CA ARG A 156 -3.73 8.74 -0.63
C ARG A 156 -4.82 8.78 0.40
N ASP A 157 -5.67 9.77 0.28
CA ASP A 157 -6.87 9.92 1.10
C ASP A 157 -7.93 8.87 0.78
N SER A 158 -8.63 8.45 1.82
CA SER A 158 -9.91 7.74 1.71
C SER A 158 -10.84 8.15 2.84
N SER A 159 -12.10 8.28 2.52
CA SER A 159 -13.19 8.61 3.46
C SER A 159 -14.07 7.41 3.81
N VAL A 160 -13.72 6.20 3.36
CA VAL A 160 -14.49 4.96 3.61
C VAL A 160 -14.70 4.70 5.13
N SER A 161 -13.78 5.14 5.98
CA SER A 161 -13.90 5.04 7.45
C SER A 161 -14.79 6.11 8.09
N GLY A 162 -15.41 7.00 7.32
CA GLY A 162 -16.29 8.07 7.78
C GLY A 162 -15.63 9.47 7.89
N SER A 163 -14.30 9.54 7.81
CA SER A 163 -13.54 10.78 7.72
C SER A 163 -12.35 10.58 6.79
N SER A 164 -11.87 11.67 6.16
CA SER A 164 -10.68 11.59 5.29
C SER A 164 -9.46 11.26 6.13
N VAL A 165 -8.78 10.16 5.77
CA VAL A 165 -7.51 9.71 6.37
C VAL A 165 -6.57 9.34 5.24
N GLU A 166 -5.30 9.74 5.36
CA GLU A 166 -4.25 9.37 4.42
C GLU A 166 -3.68 7.99 4.74
N TYR A 167 -3.48 7.15 3.71
CA TYR A 167 -2.96 5.79 3.80
C TYR A 167 -1.88 5.55 2.75
N ALA A 168 -1.05 4.56 3.00
CA ALA A 168 -0.10 4.01 2.04
C ALA A 168 0.93 5.02 1.53
N GLY A 169 1.53 5.78 2.43
CA GLY A 169 2.72 6.59 2.16
C GLY A 169 4.00 5.76 2.13
N GLY A 170 4.94 6.13 1.28
CA GLY A 170 6.22 5.46 1.11
C GLY A 170 7.22 5.76 2.23
N GLY A 171 8.17 4.87 2.44
CA GLY A 171 9.29 5.07 3.37
C GLY A 171 10.33 6.04 2.83
N GLY A 172 10.94 6.85 3.71
CA GLY A 172 12.07 7.71 3.36
C GLY A 172 13.37 6.95 3.17
N GLY A 173 14.24 7.44 2.28
CA GLY A 173 15.59 6.93 2.08
C GLY A 173 16.56 7.38 3.18
N GLY A 174 17.59 6.60 3.46
CA GLY A 174 18.61 6.91 4.47
C GLY A 174 19.60 7.96 4.02
N GLY A 175 20.19 8.68 4.97
CA GLY A 175 21.35 9.54 4.73
C GLY A 175 22.65 8.73 4.66
N TYR A 176 23.51 9.00 3.67
CA TYR A 176 24.70 8.15 3.41
C TYR A 176 26.02 8.61 4.01
N ILE A 177 26.24 9.85 4.33
CA ILE A 177 27.53 10.37 4.82
C ILE A 177 27.29 11.35 5.97
N PRO A 178 28.34 11.58 6.82
CA PRO A 178 28.18 12.29 8.08
C PRO A 178 27.65 13.72 7.95
N ASN A 179 26.70 14.02 7.18
CA ASN A 179 26.02 15.32 7.10
C ASN A 179 24.81 15.32 6.12
N THR A 180 24.38 14.16 5.59
CA THR A 180 23.14 14.11 4.80
C THR A 180 21.98 13.68 5.67
N ALA A 181 20.95 14.50 5.75
CA ALA A 181 19.73 14.16 6.45
C ALA A 181 19.03 12.95 5.78
N PRO A 182 18.42 12.06 6.55
CA PRO A 182 17.55 11.04 5.98
C PRO A 182 16.31 11.66 5.33
N GLY A 183 15.76 10.98 4.35
CA GLY A 183 14.52 11.36 3.71
C GLY A 183 13.33 11.23 4.66
N PRO A 184 12.38 12.16 4.62
CA PRO A 184 11.17 12.06 5.40
C PRO A 184 10.26 10.93 4.87
N ALA A 185 9.56 10.29 5.80
CA ALA A 185 8.42 9.46 5.48
C ALA A 185 7.22 10.29 5.04
N ARG A 186 6.26 9.64 4.44
CA ARG A 186 4.94 10.19 4.11
C ARG A 186 3.84 9.28 4.67
N ASP A 187 2.79 9.87 5.15
CA ASP A 187 1.45 9.28 5.39
C ASP A 187 1.45 7.84 5.94
N GLY A 188 2.12 7.63 7.05
CA GLY A 188 2.27 6.33 7.71
C GLY A 188 3.50 5.52 7.30
N GLY A 189 4.32 5.99 6.34
CA GLY A 189 5.62 5.40 6.03
C GLY A 189 6.64 5.60 7.16
N GLY A 190 7.70 4.82 7.19
CA GLY A 190 8.84 4.99 8.11
C GLY A 190 9.84 6.01 7.59
N ALA A 191 10.40 6.87 8.47
CA ALA A 191 11.48 7.78 8.10
C ALA A 191 12.78 7.02 7.77
N GLY A 192 13.61 7.60 6.91
CA GLY A 192 14.93 7.06 6.62
C GLY A 192 15.83 7.04 7.86
N GLY A 193 16.73 6.07 7.93
CA GLY A 193 17.75 6.00 8.98
C GLY A 193 18.94 6.88 8.69
N SER A 194 19.59 7.42 9.73
CA SER A 194 20.90 8.07 9.63
C SER A 194 21.99 7.04 9.89
N ARG A 195 22.99 6.98 9.03
CA ARG A 195 24.20 6.23 9.35
C ARG A 195 25.13 7.13 10.19
N THR A 196 25.22 6.83 11.47
CA THR A 196 26.28 7.37 12.31
C THR A 196 27.54 6.56 12.04
N GLY A 197 28.61 7.20 11.57
CA GLY A 197 29.91 6.60 11.34
C GLY A 197 30.57 6.10 12.63
#